data_d567051edc333e68a4d265619155b147
#
_entry.id   d567051edc333e68a4d265619155b147
#
_cell.length_a   1.000
_cell.length_b   1.000
_cell.length_c   1.000
_cell.angle_alpha   90.00
_cell.angle_beta   90.00
_cell.angle_gamma   90.00
#
_symmetry.space_group_name_H-M   'P 1'
#
loop_
_entity.id
_entity.type
_entity.pdbx_description
1 polymer ?
#
loop_
_entity_poly.entity_id
_entity_poly.type
_entity_poly.pdbx_seq_one_letter_code
_entity_poly.pdbx_strand_id
1 'polypeptide(L)'
;MKKQNRLLSLILSLFLLLFTLVPQSALTVKAEGNSEMAVHFIDVGQGNAILVQSGGQNLLYDGGDQSHADLIISYLQEQNVKNIDYMIASHYDEDHIGGLVPCIDNFSVSNIFGPDYVHTSNLFNNFMNTATANAIIVQYPSVGETFDFGTGSFTVLAPNGISQNSNDNSLVIKLENGSNSFIFTGDAEETSEQDMISTGMNLDCDVLSV
;
A
#
# COMPACT_ATOMS: atom_id res chain seq x y z
N MET A 1 -6.18 -2.42 -73.87
CA MET A 1 -5.46 -2.79 -72.61
C MET A 1 -4.95 -1.59 -71.81
N LYS A 2 -4.25 -0.58 -72.36
CA LYS A 2 -3.71 0.55 -71.53
C LYS A 2 -4.75 1.47 -70.83
N LYS A 3 -5.96 1.64 -71.40
CA LYS A 3 -7.04 2.46 -70.82
C LYS A 3 -7.72 1.78 -69.63
N GLN A 4 -7.86 0.44 -69.69
CA GLN A 4 -8.52 -0.37 -68.65
C GLN A 4 -7.67 -0.46 -67.37
N ASN A 5 -6.34 -0.53 -67.53
CA ASN A 5 -5.40 -0.56 -66.37
C ASN A 5 -5.33 0.80 -65.66
N ARG A 6 -5.49 1.92 -66.38
CA ARG A 6 -5.56 3.26 -65.78
C ARG A 6 -6.84 3.49 -64.97
N LEU A 7 -7.99 2.96 -65.42
CA LEU A 7 -9.25 3.03 -64.72
C LEU A 7 -9.23 2.21 -63.46
N LEU A 8 -8.66 0.99 -63.52
CA LEU A 8 -8.51 0.11 -62.37
C LEU A 8 -7.57 0.71 -61.27
N SER A 9 -6.48 1.33 -61.70
CA SER A 9 -5.54 2.03 -60.80
C SER A 9 -6.17 3.24 -60.10
N LEU A 10 -7.02 4.02 -60.82
CA LEU A 10 -7.74 5.16 -60.27
C LEU A 10 -8.82 4.73 -59.28
N ILE A 11 -9.53 3.63 -59.53
CA ILE A 11 -10.54 3.08 -58.59
C ILE A 11 -9.87 2.51 -57.35
N LEU A 12 -8.72 1.84 -57.47
CA LEU A 12 -7.97 1.32 -56.33
C LEU A 12 -7.37 2.42 -55.44
N SER A 13 -6.87 3.50 -56.04
CA SER A 13 -6.36 4.66 -55.30
C SER A 13 -7.49 5.47 -54.61
N LEU A 14 -8.68 5.55 -55.21
CA LEU A 14 -9.86 6.17 -54.60
C LEU A 14 -10.40 5.34 -53.41
N PHE A 15 -10.34 4.01 -53.53
CA PHE A 15 -10.73 3.11 -52.42
C PHE A 15 -9.74 3.20 -51.25
N LEU A 16 -8.43 3.32 -51.52
CA LEU A 16 -7.43 3.56 -50.45
C LEU A 16 -7.61 4.91 -49.76
N LEU A 17 -8.00 5.97 -50.51
CA LEU A 17 -8.22 7.30 -49.94
C LEU A 17 -9.51 7.37 -49.11
N LEU A 18 -10.53 6.58 -49.40
CA LEU A 18 -11.78 6.51 -48.63
C LEU A 18 -11.59 5.76 -47.30
N PHE A 19 -10.60 4.87 -47.20
CA PHE A 19 -10.29 4.15 -45.95
C PHE A 19 -9.57 5.02 -44.91
N THR A 20 -8.95 6.16 -45.33
CA THR A 20 -8.28 7.09 -44.43
C THR A 20 -9.20 8.17 -43.89
N LEU A 21 -10.47 8.25 -44.35
CA LEU A 21 -11.48 9.23 -43.96
C LEU A 21 -12.53 8.68 -42.98
N VAL A 22 -12.39 7.43 -42.54
CA VAL A 22 -13.18 6.95 -41.41
C VAL A 22 -12.63 7.66 -40.16
N PRO A 23 -13.42 8.51 -39.50
CA PRO A 23 -12.98 9.05 -38.22
C PRO A 23 -12.74 7.85 -37.34
N GLN A 24 -11.46 7.64 -36.95
CA GLN A 24 -11.17 6.81 -35.81
C GLN A 24 -11.81 7.52 -34.62
N SER A 25 -13.07 7.24 -34.36
CA SER A 25 -13.63 7.43 -33.04
C SER A 25 -12.72 6.58 -32.13
N ALA A 26 -11.78 7.26 -31.48
CA ALA A 26 -11.07 6.67 -30.39
C ALA A 26 -12.19 6.20 -29.45
N LEU A 27 -12.38 4.87 -29.40
CA LEU A 27 -13.08 4.25 -28.30
C LEU A 27 -12.24 4.59 -27.07
N THR A 28 -12.55 5.74 -26.47
CA THR A 28 -12.18 5.99 -25.08
C THR A 28 -12.97 4.94 -24.32
N VAL A 29 -12.38 3.77 -24.15
CA VAL A 29 -12.74 2.90 -23.04
C VAL A 29 -12.41 3.72 -21.80
N LYS A 30 -13.40 4.39 -21.25
CA LYS A 30 -13.34 4.87 -19.90
C LYS A 30 -13.15 3.61 -19.09
N ALA A 31 -11.95 3.36 -18.58
CA ALA A 31 -11.76 2.36 -17.55
C ALA A 31 -12.79 2.73 -16.48
N GLU A 32 -13.82 1.92 -16.31
CA GLU A 32 -14.67 1.96 -15.13
C GLU A 32 -13.69 1.86 -13.98
N GLY A 33 -13.81 2.77 -12.99
CA GLY A 33 -12.79 3.08 -12.00
C GLY A 33 -12.03 1.84 -11.56
N ASN A 34 -10.72 1.89 -11.73
CA ASN A 34 -9.84 0.76 -11.51
C ASN A 34 -10.06 0.29 -10.07
N SER A 35 -10.80 -0.79 -9.90
CA SER A 35 -10.98 -1.46 -8.62
C SER A 35 -9.74 -2.29 -8.26
N GLU A 36 -8.66 -2.13 -9.00
CA GLU A 36 -7.42 -2.84 -8.79
C GLU A 36 -6.73 -2.35 -7.53
N MET A 37 -6.37 -3.29 -6.70
CA MET A 37 -5.47 -3.12 -5.58
C MET A 37 -4.24 -3.97 -5.84
N ALA A 38 -3.06 -3.38 -5.69
CA ALA A 38 -1.79 -4.09 -5.74
C ALA A 38 -1.20 -4.16 -4.34
N VAL A 39 -0.82 -5.35 -3.90
CA VAL A 39 -0.13 -5.58 -2.62
C VAL A 39 1.26 -6.13 -2.93
N HIS A 40 2.29 -5.41 -2.50
CA HIS A 40 3.69 -5.71 -2.75
C HIS A 40 4.36 -6.11 -1.44
N PHE A 41 4.75 -7.36 -1.33
CA PHE A 41 5.60 -7.83 -0.24
C PHE A 41 7.05 -7.60 -0.65
N ILE A 42 7.73 -6.67 -0.01
CA ILE A 42 9.08 -6.25 -0.37
C ILE A 42 10.08 -7.10 0.40
N ASP A 43 10.97 -7.80 -0.32
CA ASP A 43 12.02 -8.62 0.30
C ASP A 43 13.07 -7.73 0.96
N VAL A 44 12.99 -7.62 2.27
CA VAL A 44 13.93 -6.90 3.14
C VAL A 44 14.75 -7.86 4.01
N GLY A 45 14.76 -9.16 3.68
CA GLY A 45 15.39 -10.19 4.49
C GLY A 45 14.65 -10.38 5.81
N GLN A 46 15.28 -10.03 6.95
CA GLN A 46 14.56 -10.01 8.23
C GLN A 46 13.73 -8.75 8.36
N GLY A 47 12.54 -8.86 8.97
CA GLY A 47 11.60 -7.78 9.16
C GLY A 47 10.50 -7.75 8.09
N ASN A 48 9.73 -6.69 8.07
CA ASN A 48 8.54 -6.59 7.22
C ASN A 48 8.51 -5.26 6.45
N ALA A 49 8.05 -5.31 5.21
CA ALA A 49 7.74 -4.12 4.42
C ALA A 49 6.69 -4.44 3.35
N ILE A 50 5.53 -3.81 3.43
CA ILE A 50 4.43 -4.05 2.49
C ILE A 50 3.95 -2.71 1.94
N LEU A 51 3.96 -2.57 0.60
CA LEU A 51 3.32 -1.46 -0.08
C LEU A 51 1.97 -1.91 -0.61
N VAL A 52 0.92 -1.15 -0.34
CA VAL A 52 -0.39 -1.33 -0.96
C VAL A 52 -0.74 -0.10 -1.79
N GLN A 53 -1.17 -0.32 -3.03
CA GLN A 53 -1.62 0.73 -3.94
C GLN A 53 -3.06 0.46 -4.38
N SER A 54 -3.97 1.40 -4.18
CA SER A 54 -5.38 1.29 -4.58
C SER A 54 -5.99 2.65 -4.83
N GLY A 55 -6.71 2.81 -5.92
CA GLY A 55 -7.48 4.03 -6.21
C GLY A 55 -6.63 5.32 -6.24
N GLY A 56 -5.32 5.21 -6.48
CA GLY A 56 -4.38 6.33 -6.45
C GLY A 56 -3.82 6.67 -5.06
N GLN A 57 -4.20 5.92 -4.02
CA GLN A 57 -3.64 6.01 -2.67
C GLN A 57 -2.56 4.95 -2.45
N ASN A 58 -1.65 5.22 -1.52
CA ASN A 58 -0.55 4.34 -1.14
C ASN A 58 -0.53 4.16 0.37
N LEU A 59 -0.42 2.91 0.82
CA LEU A 59 -0.23 2.53 2.20
C LEU A 59 1.10 1.79 2.31
N LEU A 60 1.96 2.21 3.23
CA LEU A 60 3.20 1.52 3.57
C LEU A 60 3.05 0.94 4.98
N TYR A 61 3.05 -0.38 5.09
CA TYR A 61 3.00 -1.12 6.34
C TYR A 61 4.39 -1.67 6.62
N ASP A 62 5.05 -1.14 7.63
CA ASP A 62 6.44 -1.35 7.98
C ASP A 62 7.45 -0.95 6.87
N GLY A 63 8.73 -0.94 7.17
CA GLY A 63 9.78 -0.51 6.27
C GLY A 63 11.09 -1.28 6.40
N GLY A 64 11.08 -2.44 7.06
CA GLY A 64 12.31 -3.19 7.30
C GLY A 64 13.28 -2.48 8.24
N ASP A 65 14.49 -2.99 8.32
CA ASP A 65 15.54 -2.34 9.10
C ASP A 65 16.18 -1.15 8.36
N GLN A 66 17.00 -0.39 9.07
CA GLN A 66 17.62 0.82 8.52
C GLN A 66 18.58 0.52 7.36
N SER A 67 19.17 -0.66 7.27
CA SER A 67 20.08 -1.03 6.18
C SER A 67 19.36 -1.21 4.84
N HIS A 68 18.05 -1.43 4.87
CA HIS A 68 17.18 -1.58 3.69
C HIS A 68 16.46 -0.29 3.28
N ALA A 69 16.72 0.84 3.96
CA ALA A 69 16.06 2.11 3.69
C ALA A 69 16.16 2.55 2.21
N ASP A 70 17.37 2.48 1.63
CA ASP A 70 17.59 2.85 0.22
C ASP A 70 16.83 1.93 -0.74
N LEU A 71 16.71 0.65 -0.41
CA LEU A 71 15.93 -0.32 -1.18
C LEU A 71 14.45 0.07 -1.15
N ILE A 72 13.87 0.33 0.03
CA ILE A 72 12.47 0.73 0.17
C ILE A 72 12.19 2.02 -0.60
N ILE A 73 13.02 3.06 -0.41
CA ILE A 73 12.86 4.34 -1.11
C ILE A 73 12.89 4.13 -2.63
N SER A 74 13.87 3.38 -3.13
CA SER A 74 14.01 3.10 -4.57
C SER A 74 12.79 2.32 -5.09
N TYR A 75 12.34 1.31 -4.36
CA TYR A 75 11.17 0.52 -4.73
C TYR A 75 9.90 1.38 -4.80
N LEU A 76 9.64 2.20 -3.78
CA LEU A 76 8.51 3.13 -3.78
C LEU A 76 8.57 4.10 -4.96
N GLN A 77 9.75 4.62 -5.30
CA GLN A 77 9.95 5.49 -6.46
C GLN A 77 9.67 4.77 -7.79
N GLU A 78 10.13 3.52 -7.94
CA GLU A 78 9.86 2.68 -9.10
C GLU A 78 8.37 2.38 -9.26
N GLN A 79 7.64 2.23 -8.15
CA GLN A 79 6.19 2.10 -8.14
C GLN A 79 5.44 3.44 -8.30
N ASN A 80 6.16 4.53 -8.62
CA ASN A 80 5.62 5.88 -8.81
C ASN A 80 4.93 6.47 -7.58
N VAL A 81 5.23 6.00 -6.38
CA VAL A 81 4.75 6.60 -5.13
C VAL A 81 5.29 8.02 -5.01
N LYS A 82 4.40 8.98 -4.78
CA LYS A 82 4.73 10.39 -4.50
C LYS A 82 4.28 10.79 -3.10
N ASN A 83 3.18 10.22 -2.66
CA ASN A 83 2.56 10.42 -1.37
C ASN A 83 2.29 9.07 -0.74
N ILE A 84 2.50 8.96 0.56
CA ILE A 84 2.08 7.83 1.38
C ILE A 84 0.87 8.32 2.17
N ASP A 85 -0.33 7.82 1.83
CA ASP A 85 -1.57 8.25 2.47
C ASP A 85 -1.67 7.69 3.88
N TYR A 86 -1.21 6.46 4.08
CA TYR A 86 -1.08 5.82 5.38
C TYR A 86 0.28 5.14 5.50
N MET A 87 1.04 5.53 6.51
CA MET A 87 2.24 4.83 6.96
C MET A 87 1.89 4.14 8.27
N ILE A 88 2.10 2.84 8.35
CA ILE A 88 1.76 2.05 9.53
C ILE A 88 3.03 1.42 10.07
N ALA A 89 3.37 1.71 11.33
CA ALA A 89 4.32 0.95 12.11
C ALA A 89 3.54 -0.14 12.86
N SER A 90 3.76 -1.42 12.52
CA SER A 90 3.14 -2.50 13.27
C SER A 90 3.51 -2.43 14.73
N HIS A 91 4.78 -2.36 15.01
CA HIS A 91 5.38 -2.08 16.32
C HIS A 91 6.70 -1.33 16.13
N TYR A 92 7.49 -1.13 17.19
CA TYR A 92 8.62 -0.20 17.13
C TYR A 92 9.99 -0.88 17.16
N ASP A 93 10.07 -2.15 16.78
CA ASP A 93 11.35 -2.85 16.64
C ASP A 93 12.09 -2.41 15.35
N GLU A 94 13.42 -2.57 15.35
CA GLU A 94 14.29 -1.98 14.34
C GLU A 94 13.99 -2.46 12.92
N ASP A 95 13.69 -3.73 12.78
CA ASP A 95 13.40 -4.40 11.51
C ASP A 95 11.98 -4.14 10.97
N HIS A 96 11.23 -3.24 11.63
CA HIS A 96 9.92 -2.74 11.19
C HIS A 96 9.93 -1.23 10.93
N ILE A 97 10.53 -0.43 11.84
CA ILE A 97 10.49 1.03 11.68
C ILE A 97 11.78 1.62 11.08
N GLY A 98 12.82 0.83 10.90
CA GLY A 98 14.12 1.33 10.45
C GLY A 98 14.07 2.05 9.11
N GLY A 99 13.38 1.50 8.14
CA GLY A 99 13.18 2.10 6.82
C GLY A 99 12.07 3.15 6.77
N LEU A 100 11.14 3.20 7.76
CA LEU A 100 10.10 4.21 7.79
C LEU A 100 10.66 5.61 8.06
N VAL A 101 11.67 5.74 8.91
CA VAL A 101 12.27 7.04 9.25
C VAL A 101 12.74 7.78 7.99
N PRO A 102 13.61 7.21 7.14
CA PRO A 102 14.02 7.87 5.91
C PRO A 102 12.87 8.01 4.89
N CYS A 103 11.84 7.17 4.92
CA CYS A 103 10.66 7.37 4.07
C CYS A 103 9.89 8.64 4.44
N ILE A 104 9.79 9.00 5.71
CA ILE A 104 9.16 10.27 6.15
C ILE A 104 9.89 11.49 5.54
N ASP A 105 11.20 11.42 5.40
CA ASP A 105 11.99 12.52 4.84
C ASP A 105 11.99 12.56 3.29
N ASN A 106 11.66 11.44 2.63
CA ASN A 106 11.74 11.33 1.17
C ASN A 106 10.38 11.39 0.46
N PHE A 107 9.28 11.20 1.18
CA PHE A 107 7.93 11.20 0.63
C PHE A 107 7.02 12.15 1.42
N SER A 108 5.97 12.65 0.77
CA SER A 108 4.87 13.28 1.51
C SER A 108 4.09 12.18 2.23
N VAL A 109 3.94 12.27 3.56
CA VAL A 109 3.19 11.32 4.38
C VAL A 109 2.00 12.03 4.99
N SER A 110 0.79 11.48 4.79
CA SER A 110 -0.45 12.12 5.27
C SER A 110 -0.83 11.66 6.67
N ASN A 111 -0.75 10.37 6.94
CA ASN A 111 -1.09 9.78 8.24
C ASN A 111 -0.01 8.78 8.65
N ILE A 112 0.37 8.82 9.92
CA ILE A 112 1.21 7.79 10.53
C ILE A 112 0.41 7.12 11.64
N PHE A 113 0.28 5.80 11.58
CA PHE A 113 -0.36 4.97 12.59
C PHE A 113 0.67 4.07 13.27
N GLY A 114 0.45 3.81 14.54
CA GLY A 114 1.25 2.88 15.33
C GLY A 114 0.51 2.48 16.61
N PRO A 115 1.02 1.54 17.40
CA PRO A 115 0.45 1.18 18.69
C PRO A 115 0.78 2.21 19.79
N ASP A 116 -0.11 2.36 20.77
CA ASP A 116 0.01 3.37 21.84
C ASP A 116 0.91 2.90 22.99
N TYR A 117 2.22 2.79 22.72
CA TYR A 117 3.21 2.56 23.77
C TYR A 117 4.53 3.26 23.47
N VAL A 118 5.36 3.41 24.51
CA VAL A 118 6.69 4.02 24.40
C VAL A 118 7.74 2.91 24.33
N HIS A 119 8.45 2.85 23.22
CA HIS A 119 9.61 1.98 23.07
C HIS A 119 10.89 2.71 23.53
N THR A 120 11.86 1.97 24.09
CA THR A 120 13.05 2.58 24.73
C THR A 120 14.22 2.79 23.77
N SER A 121 14.11 2.36 22.50
CA SER A 121 15.20 2.48 21.52
C SER A 121 15.43 3.92 21.07
N ASN A 122 16.66 4.21 20.65
CA ASN A 122 16.98 5.48 20.00
C ASN A 122 16.27 5.62 18.66
N LEU A 123 16.02 4.51 17.97
CA LEU A 123 15.33 4.49 16.67
C LEU A 123 13.86 4.93 16.84
N PHE A 124 13.15 4.45 17.86
CA PHE A 124 11.81 4.92 18.20
C PHE A 124 11.79 6.45 18.46
N ASN A 125 12.73 6.95 19.26
CA ASN A 125 12.83 8.38 19.48
C ASN A 125 13.08 9.15 18.17
N ASN A 126 13.93 8.60 17.29
CA ASN A 126 14.19 9.20 15.98
C ASN A 126 12.93 9.19 15.10
N PHE A 127 12.19 8.08 15.05
CA PHE A 127 10.92 7.97 14.31
C PHE A 127 9.91 9.03 14.77
N MET A 128 9.67 9.15 16.09
CA MET A 128 8.73 10.12 16.65
C MET A 128 9.18 11.58 16.40
N ASN A 129 10.49 11.84 16.52
CA ASN A 129 11.05 13.18 16.27
C ASN A 129 10.98 13.54 14.78
N THR A 130 11.26 12.60 13.87
CA THR A 130 11.17 12.82 12.42
C THR A 130 9.73 13.08 12.00
N ALA A 131 8.76 12.32 12.50
CA ALA A 131 7.34 12.60 12.28
C ALA A 131 6.96 14.03 12.75
N THR A 132 7.36 14.39 13.97
CA THR A 132 7.11 15.72 14.53
C THR A 132 7.76 16.83 13.71
N ALA A 133 9.01 16.65 13.27
CA ALA A 133 9.74 17.63 12.46
C ALA A 133 9.07 17.88 11.09
N ASN A 134 8.39 16.87 10.57
CA ASN A 134 7.58 16.94 9.35
C ASN A 134 6.12 17.36 9.61
N ALA A 135 5.80 17.82 10.83
CA ALA A 135 4.47 18.24 11.27
C ALA A 135 3.41 17.13 11.19
N ILE A 136 3.81 15.86 11.33
CA ILE A 136 2.93 14.71 11.34
C ILE A 136 2.79 14.20 12.78
N ILE A 137 1.55 13.96 13.20
CA ILE A 137 1.25 13.36 14.50
C ILE A 137 1.04 11.87 14.32
N VAL A 138 1.77 11.05 15.08
CA VAL A 138 1.51 9.60 15.11
C VAL A 138 0.19 9.38 15.84
N GLN A 139 -0.70 8.65 15.19
CA GLN A 139 -2.05 8.34 15.67
C GLN A 139 -2.09 6.88 16.13
N TYR A 140 -2.94 6.60 17.09
CA TYR A 140 -3.09 5.30 17.75
C TYR A 140 -4.53 4.79 17.56
N PRO A 141 -4.85 4.21 16.39
CA PRO A 141 -6.22 3.76 16.13
C PRO A 141 -6.60 2.59 17.03
N SER A 142 -7.88 2.54 17.39
CA SER A 142 -8.44 1.50 18.25
C SER A 142 -8.91 0.29 17.45
N VAL A 143 -8.97 -0.89 18.10
CA VAL A 143 -9.55 -2.10 17.51
C VAL A 143 -10.99 -1.85 17.07
N GLY A 144 -11.31 -2.27 15.84
CA GLY A 144 -12.61 -2.08 15.21
C GLY A 144 -12.74 -0.77 14.41
N GLU A 145 -11.79 0.18 14.53
CA GLU A 145 -11.79 1.35 13.64
C GLU A 145 -11.50 0.93 12.21
N THR A 146 -12.25 1.51 11.28
CA THR A 146 -12.15 1.24 9.84
C THR A 146 -11.85 2.53 9.09
N PHE A 147 -10.93 2.46 8.15
CA PHE A 147 -10.47 3.57 7.33
C PHE A 147 -10.67 3.26 5.86
N ASP A 148 -11.24 4.20 5.11
CA ASP A 148 -11.32 4.10 3.66
C ASP A 148 -9.93 4.17 3.04
N PHE A 149 -9.66 3.29 2.07
CA PHE A 149 -8.39 3.23 1.37
C PHE A 149 -8.59 2.85 -0.10
N GLY A 150 -8.38 3.81 -0.99
CA GLY A 150 -8.53 3.62 -2.42
C GLY A 150 -9.93 3.16 -2.81
N THR A 151 -10.04 1.92 -3.29
CA THR A 151 -11.32 1.27 -3.67
C THR A 151 -11.81 0.28 -2.62
N GLY A 152 -11.16 0.21 -1.49
CA GLY A 152 -11.46 -0.67 -0.37
C GLY A 152 -11.36 0.03 0.97
N SER A 153 -11.05 -0.72 2.01
CA SER A 153 -10.87 -0.22 3.37
C SER A 153 -9.93 -1.12 4.17
N PHE A 154 -9.41 -0.62 5.27
CA PHE A 154 -8.77 -1.47 6.26
C PHE A 154 -9.34 -1.24 7.65
N THR A 155 -9.39 -2.32 8.43
CA THR A 155 -9.91 -2.35 9.80
C THR A 155 -8.80 -2.77 10.75
N VAL A 156 -8.68 -2.10 11.89
CA VAL A 156 -7.73 -2.45 12.95
C VAL A 156 -8.25 -3.65 13.73
N LEU A 157 -7.42 -4.68 13.87
CA LEU A 157 -7.76 -5.93 14.58
C LEU A 157 -7.06 -6.07 15.93
N ALA A 158 -5.86 -5.50 16.08
CA ALA A 158 -5.05 -5.51 17.30
C ALA A 158 -4.18 -4.23 17.37
N PRO A 159 -3.57 -3.90 18.53
CA PRO A 159 -3.66 -4.60 19.81
C PRO A 159 -4.90 -4.21 20.63
N ASN A 160 -5.46 -5.17 21.38
CA ASN A 160 -6.57 -4.90 22.33
C ASN A 160 -6.10 -4.32 23.68
N GLY A 161 -4.81 -4.28 23.89
CA GLY A 161 -4.14 -3.76 25.08
C GLY A 161 -2.64 -3.81 24.87
N ILE A 162 -1.88 -3.18 25.74
CA ILE A 162 -0.43 -3.11 25.61
C ILE A 162 0.22 -4.21 26.45
N SER A 163 1.02 -5.04 25.80
CA SER A 163 1.83 -6.12 26.37
C SER A 163 3.23 -5.61 26.75
N GLN A 164 3.94 -6.38 27.59
CA GLN A 164 5.37 -6.18 27.81
C GLN A 164 6.23 -6.72 26.65
N ASN A 165 5.69 -7.63 25.86
CA ASN A 165 6.30 -8.11 24.63
C ASN A 165 5.98 -7.13 23.49
N SER A 166 6.99 -6.54 22.85
CA SER A 166 6.80 -5.58 21.75
C SER A 166 6.03 -6.17 20.58
N ASN A 167 6.27 -7.43 20.25
CA ASN A 167 5.63 -8.15 19.14
C ASN A 167 4.10 -8.22 19.33
N ASP A 168 3.64 -8.54 20.55
CA ASP A 168 2.21 -8.58 20.86
C ASP A 168 1.51 -7.20 20.81
N ASN A 169 2.28 -6.11 20.72
CA ASN A 169 1.75 -4.76 20.51
C ASN A 169 1.57 -4.43 19.03
N SER A 170 1.82 -5.35 18.11
CA SER A 170 1.67 -5.12 16.68
C SER A 170 0.28 -4.60 16.31
N LEU A 171 0.24 -3.48 15.59
CA LEU A 171 -0.97 -2.92 15.01
C LEU A 171 -1.38 -3.79 13.82
N VAL A 172 -2.23 -4.77 14.07
CA VAL A 172 -2.74 -5.69 13.05
C VAL A 172 -3.88 -5.04 12.29
N ILE A 173 -3.83 -5.11 10.96
CA ILE A 173 -4.91 -4.62 10.10
C ILE A 173 -5.45 -5.71 9.19
N LYS A 174 -6.76 -5.65 8.92
CA LYS A 174 -7.41 -6.39 7.83
C LYS A 174 -7.74 -5.42 6.71
N LEU A 175 -7.18 -5.66 5.55
CA LEU A 175 -7.43 -4.91 4.32
C LEU A 175 -8.43 -5.67 3.47
N GLU A 176 -9.46 -4.98 2.97
CA GLU A 176 -10.52 -5.57 2.14
C GLU A 176 -10.75 -4.74 0.89
N ASN A 177 -10.81 -5.41 -0.27
CA ASN A 177 -11.14 -4.80 -1.55
C ASN A 177 -12.02 -5.71 -2.40
N GLY A 178 -13.31 -5.41 -2.46
CA GLY A 178 -14.31 -6.26 -3.09
C GLY A 178 -14.41 -7.61 -2.38
N SER A 179 -14.05 -8.70 -3.06
CA SER A 179 -14.04 -10.06 -2.51
C SER A 179 -12.68 -10.50 -1.97
N ASN A 180 -11.65 -9.68 -2.09
CA ASN A 180 -10.30 -10.04 -1.67
C ASN A 180 -9.98 -9.42 -0.31
N SER A 181 -9.27 -10.16 0.52
CA SER A 181 -8.92 -9.74 1.87
C SER A 181 -7.51 -10.19 2.27
N PHE A 182 -6.84 -9.31 3.01
CA PHE A 182 -5.50 -9.52 3.52
C PHE A 182 -5.47 -9.20 5.01
N ILE A 183 -4.70 -9.94 5.79
CA ILE A 183 -4.37 -9.58 7.16
C ILE A 183 -2.86 -9.42 7.26
N PHE A 184 -2.41 -8.27 7.76
CA PHE A 184 -1.01 -7.97 8.06
C PHE A 184 -0.85 -7.95 9.57
N THR A 185 -0.07 -8.87 10.11
CA THR A 185 0.03 -9.09 11.56
C THR A 185 1.24 -8.40 12.20
N GLY A 186 2.19 -7.88 11.39
CA GLY A 186 3.50 -7.59 11.93
C GLY A 186 4.06 -8.84 12.59
N ASP A 187 4.59 -8.69 13.79
CA ASP A 187 5.15 -9.79 14.57
C ASP A 187 4.20 -10.25 15.69
N ALA A 188 2.89 -10.04 15.54
CA ALA A 188 1.90 -10.47 16.54
C ALA A 188 2.07 -11.95 16.88
N GLU A 189 2.21 -12.24 18.18
CA GLU A 189 2.40 -13.59 18.72
C GLU A 189 1.12 -14.11 19.36
N GLU A 190 1.22 -15.26 20.04
CA GLU A 190 0.10 -16.02 20.61
C GLU A 190 -0.87 -15.16 21.45
N THR A 191 -0.35 -14.22 22.25
CA THR A 191 -1.20 -13.36 23.10
C THR A 191 -2.09 -12.46 22.26
N SER A 192 -1.52 -11.79 21.27
CA SER A 192 -2.25 -10.92 20.34
C SER A 192 -3.23 -11.73 19.48
N GLU A 193 -2.84 -12.92 19.02
CA GLU A 193 -3.73 -13.81 18.25
C GLU A 193 -4.95 -14.25 19.08
N GLN A 194 -4.75 -14.64 20.33
CA GLN A 194 -5.83 -15.02 21.24
C GLN A 194 -6.78 -13.83 21.51
N ASP A 195 -6.22 -12.64 21.68
CA ASP A 195 -7.01 -11.42 21.87
C ASP A 195 -7.85 -11.12 20.63
N MET A 196 -7.28 -11.19 19.41
CA MET A 196 -8.04 -11.04 18.17
C MET A 196 -9.18 -12.04 18.06
N ILE A 197 -8.93 -13.33 18.34
CA ILE A 197 -9.96 -14.37 18.35
C ILE A 197 -11.07 -14.03 19.34
N SER A 198 -10.72 -13.52 20.52
CA SER A 198 -11.67 -13.20 21.58
C SER A 198 -12.62 -12.06 21.23
N THR A 199 -12.25 -11.18 20.30
CA THR A 199 -13.11 -10.07 19.83
C THR A 199 -14.34 -10.56 19.07
N GLY A 200 -14.28 -11.74 18.47
CA GLY A 200 -15.30 -12.26 17.57
C GLY A 200 -15.36 -11.53 16.22
N MET A 201 -14.39 -10.70 15.90
CA MET A 201 -14.27 -10.06 14.59
C MET A 201 -13.99 -11.12 13.51
N ASN A 202 -14.36 -10.80 12.27
CA ASN A 202 -14.10 -11.71 11.15
C ASN A 202 -12.61 -11.70 10.77
N LEU A 203 -11.90 -12.78 11.10
CA LEU A 203 -10.49 -13.00 10.79
C LEU A 203 -10.27 -13.84 9.51
N ASP A 204 -11.34 -14.16 8.77
CA ASP A 204 -11.21 -14.85 7.48
C ASP A 204 -10.54 -13.94 6.45
N CYS A 205 -9.53 -14.46 5.75
CA CYS A 205 -8.78 -13.72 4.75
C CYS A 205 -8.21 -14.63 3.67
N ASP A 206 -7.95 -14.06 2.49
CA ASP A 206 -7.35 -14.79 1.36
C ASP A 206 -5.83 -14.88 1.52
N VAL A 207 -5.21 -13.86 2.12
CA VAL A 207 -3.77 -13.79 2.35
C VAL A 207 -3.49 -13.33 3.78
N LEU A 208 -2.68 -14.10 4.48
CA LEU A 208 -2.17 -13.78 5.81
C LEU A 208 -0.65 -13.56 5.69
N SER A 209 -0.17 -12.39 6.11
CA SER A 209 1.26 -12.09 6.27
C SER A 209 1.61 -12.20 7.74
N VAL A 210 2.58 -13.05 8.08
CA VAL A 210 3.12 -13.30 9.40
C VAL A 210 4.64 -13.23 9.37
#